data_01783429c397fed9199149274343f9d0
#
_entry.id   01783429c397fed9199149274343f9d0
#
_cell.length_a   1.000
_cell.length_b   1.000
_cell.length_c   1.000
_cell.angle_alpha   90.00
_cell.angle_beta   90.00
_cell.angle_gamma   90.00
#
_symmetry.space_group_name_H-M   'P 1'
#
loop_
_entity.id
_entity.type
_entity.pdbx_description
1 polymer ?
#
loop_
_entity_poly.entity_id
_entity_poly.type
_entity_poly.pdbx_seq_one_letter_code
_entity_poly.pdbx_strand_id
1 'polypeptide(L)'
;YGVSVERVEEALKAIEYPAVQSVQIIFNCFRQRPADLFFAQAKLKQVGILARVPLASGLLTGKFSKDTQFEANDHRNFNRQGEKFDVGETFAGVDYEVALAAVEEIRALVPAEMSMSQFALRWILMFDAVTCAIPGGKRPSQVANNALASTLPPLSAEAMAGVRKIYD
;
A
#
# COMPACT_ATOMS: atom_id res chain seq x y z
N TYR A 1 5.23 12.80 18.90
CA TYR A 1 4.57 13.19 17.65
C TYR A 1 4.89 12.18 16.53
N GLY A 2 4.12 12.24 15.44
CA GLY A 2 4.40 11.50 14.23
C GLY A 2 4.58 12.41 13.02
N VAL A 3 5.10 11.85 11.92
CA VAL A 3 5.27 12.55 10.65
C VAL A 3 4.62 11.77 9.52
N SER A 4 4.20 12.48 8.47
CA SER A 4 3.79 11.88 7.21
C SER A 4 4.81 12.27 6.14
N VAL A 5 5.32 11.27 5.42
CA VAL A 5 6.41 11.45 4.46
C VAL A 5 6.08 10.80 3.11
N GLU A 6 6.73 11.30 2.06
CA GLU A 6 6.62 10.77 0.71
C GLU A 6 7.74 9.78 0.40
N ARG A 7 8.94 10.07 0.88
CA ARG A 7 10.16 9.34 0.52
C ARG A 7 10.71 8.56 1.70
N VAL A 8 11.39 7.45 1.40
CA VAL A 8 12.06 6.63 2.42
C VAL A 8 13.17 7.42 3.14
N GLU A 9 13.87 8.28 2.42
CA GLU A 9 14.93 9.13 2.95
C GLU A 9 14.40 10.13 3.98
N GLU A 10 13.19 10.67 3.76
CA GLU A 10 12.52 11.55 4.72
C GLU A 10 12.13 10.77 5.99
N ALA A 11 11.66 9.53 5.83
CA ALA A 11 11.35 8.65 6.96
C ALA A 11 12.60 8.35 7.79
N LEU A 12 13.71 7.98 7.13
CA LEU A 12 14.98 7.72 7.78
C LEU A 12 15.50 8.95 8.53
N LYS A 13 15.39 10.13 7.91
CA LYS A 13 15.76 11.39 8.55
C LYS A 13 14.86 11.73 9.73
N ALA A 14 13.56 11.54 9.59
CA ALA A 14 12.59 11.84 10.64
C ALA A 14 12.86 11.04 11.94
N ILE A 15 13.19 9.76 11.81
CA ILE A 15 13.43 8.90 12.98
C ILE A 15 14.77 9.16 13.68
N GLU A 16 15.58 10.09 13.21
CA GLU A 16 16.74 10.59 13.96
C GLU A 16 16.32 11.50 15.13
N TYR A 17 15.11 12.08 15.06
CA TYR A 17 14.61 12.94 16.14
C TYR A 17 13.96 12.11 17.25
N PRO A 18 14.39 12.27 18.51
CA PRO A 18 14.08 11.34 19.60
C PRO A 18 12.59 11.32 20.00
N ALA A 19 11.81 12.33 19.63
CA ALA A 19 10.39 12.42 19.96
C ALA A 19 9.45 11.92 18.83
N VAL A 20 9.98 11.45 17.71
CA VAL A 20 9.17 10.83 16.64
C VAL A 20 8.81 9.42 17.09
N GLN A 21 7.51 9.14 17.20
CA GLN A 21 6.96 7.87 17.64
C GLN A 21 6.24 7.10 16.51
N SER A 22 5.85 7.80 15.44
CA SER A 22 5.24 7.16 14.29
C SER A 22 5.59 7.85 12.98
N VAL A 23 5.64 7.06 11.92
CA VAL A 23 5.82 7.54 10.54
C VAL A 23 4.70 6.98 9.68
N GLN A 24 4.00 7.86 8.98
CA GLN A 24 3.04 7.51 7.95
C GLN A 24 3.74 7.56 6.60
N ILE A 25 3.74 6.46 5.87
CA ILE A 25 4.43 6.32 4.58
C ILE A 25 3.61 5.45 3.62
N ILE A 26 3.70 5.72 2.31
CA ILE A 26 3.05 4.88 1.30
C ILE A 26 3.75 3.51 1.29
N PHE A 27 2.94 2.46 1.50
CA PHE A 27 3.41 1.09 1.43
C PHE A 27 2.30 0.16 0.92
N ASN A 28 2.54 -0.53 -0.18
CA ASN A 28 1.62 -1.49 -0.80
C ASN A 28 2.39 -2.40 -1.76
N CYS A 29 1.70 -3.35 -2.42
CA CYS A 29 2.31 -4.32 -3.33
C CYS A 29 3.13 -3.69 -4.47
N PHE A 30 2.83 -2.45 -4.86
CA PHE A 30 3.52 -1.70 -5.92
C PHE A 30 4.56 -0.69 -5.40
N ARG A 31 4.70 -0.54 -4.09
CA ARG A 31 5.68 0.37 -3.48
C ARG A 31 6.30 -0.27 -2.24
N GLN A 32 7.30 -1.12 -2.46
CA GLN A 32 7.89 -1.98 -1.43
C GLN A 32 9.20 -1.44 -0.82
N ARG A 33 9.80 -0.42 -1.44
CA ARG A 33 11.07 0.17 -0.98
C ARG A 33 11.14 0.52 0.51
N PRO A 34 10.05 0.95 1.20
CA PRO A 34 10.08 1.14 2.65
C PRO A 34 10.49 -0.11 3.43
N ALA A 35 10.09 -1.30 2.98
CA ALA A 35 10.46 -2.55 3.63
C ALA A 35 11.97 -2.85 3.50
N ASP A 36 12.56 -2.51 2.36
CA ASP A 36 13.98 -2.78 2.10
C ASP A 36 14.91 -1.88 2.92
N LEU A 37 14.54 -0.61 3.14
CA LEU A 37 15.46 0.41 3.66
C LEU A 37 15.06 0.97 5.03
N PHE A 38 13.75 1.07 5.33
CA PHE A 38 13.26 1.83 6.48
C PHE A 38 12.76 0.93 7.62
N PHE A 39 12.09 -0.17 7.33
CA PHE A 39 11.38 -0.97 8.35
C PHE A 39 12.31 -1.50 9.45
N ALA A 40 13.49 -1.97 9.09
CA ALA A 40 14.47 -2.44 10.09
C ALA A 40 14.89 -1.33 11.05
N GLN A 41 15.09 -0.11 10.53
CA GLN A 41 15.47 1.05 11.33
C GLN A 41 14.33 1.52 12.24
N ALA A 42 13.11 1.53 11.75
CA ALA A 42 11.92 1.86 12.53
C ALA A 42 11.73 0.90 13.71
N LYS A 43 11.91 -0.41 13.47
CA LYS A 43 11.85 -1.43 14.54
C LYS A 43 12.92 -1.21 15.60
N LEU A 44 14.18 -1.00 15.21
CA LEU A 44 15.27 -0.73 16.14
C LEU A 44 15.01 0.49 17.04
N LYS A 45 14.35 1.50 16.50
CA LYS A 45 14.01 2.74 17.21
C LYS A 45 12.62 2.71 17.86
N GLN A 46 11.89 1.60 17.75
CA GLN A 46 10.53 1.44 18.27
C GLN A 46 9.53 2.50 17.73
N VAL A 47 9.70 2.89 16.47
CA VAL A 47 8.83 3.84 15.77
C VAL A 47 7.72 3.07 15.04
N GLY A 48 6.46 3.43 15.31
CA GLY A 48 5.30 2.83 14.65
C GLY A 48 5.19 3.23 13.18
N ILE A 49 4.74 2.30 12.34
CA ILE A 49 4.55 2.54 10.90
C ILE A 49 3.07 2.46 10.56
N LEU A 50 2.54 3.55 9.96
CA LEU A 50 1.21 3.61 9.39
C LEU A 50 1.31 3.54 7.86
N ALA A 51 0.90 2.40 7.29
CA ALA A 51 0.91 2.20 5.84
C ALA A 51 -0.29 2.92 5.20
N ARG A 52 -0.02 4.01 4.45
CA ARG A 52 -1.05 4.74 3.71
C ARG A 52 -1.08 4.33 2.23
N VAL A 53 -2.13 4.71 1.53
CA VAL A 53 -2.43 4.29 0.14
C VAL A 53 -2.33 2.77 -0.04
N PRO A 54 -2.84 1.96 0.91
CA PRO A 54 -2.58 0.52 0.94
C PRO A 54 -3.20 -0.24 -0.23
N LEU A 55 -4.21 0.35 -0.89
CA LEU A 55 -4.87 -0.23 -2.06
C LEU A 55 -4.46 0.45 -3.38
N ALA A 56 -3.36 1.20 -3.40
CA ALA A 56 -2.82 1.88 -4.59
C ALA A 56 -3.92 2.65 -5.36
N SER A 57 -4.59 3.59 -4.67
CA SER A 57 -5.72 4.40 -5.20
C SER A 57 -6.88 3.56 -5.78
N GLY A 58 -7.00 2.32 -5.32
CA GLY A 58 -8.05 1.38 -5.72
C GLY A 58 -7.64 0.34 -6.75
N LEU A 59 -6.44 0.38 -7.33
CA LEU A 59 -5.92 -0.67 -8.24
C LEU A 59 -6.00 -2.05 -7.60
N LEU A 60 -5.54 -2.18 -6.36
CA LEU A 60 -5.52 -3.43 -5.60
C LEU A 60 -6.91 -3.87 -5.09
N THR A 61 -7.99 -3.22 -5.55
CA THR A 61 -9.35 -3.79 -5.45
C THR A 61 -9.63 -4.79 -6.56
N GLY A 62 -8.83 -4.77 -7.63
CA GLY A 62 -9.00 -5.60 -8.82
C GLY A 62 -10.25 -5.29 -9.65
N LYS A 63 -10.82 -4.07 -9.49
CA LYS A 63 -12.08 -3.66 -10.15
C LYS A 63 -11.86 -2.75 -11.36
N PHE A 64 -10.65 -2.26 -11.57
CA PHE A 64 -10.36 -1.36 -12.67
C PHE A 64 -9.98 -2.12 -13.94
N SER A 65 -10.28 -1.51 -15.07
CA SER A 65 -9.93 -1.96 -16.41
C SER A 65 -9.39 -0.80 -17.24
N LYS A 66 -8.94 -1.07 -18.46
CA LYS A 66 -8.51 -0.01 -19.39
C LYS A 66 -9.60 1.01 -19.67
N ASP A 67 -10.86 0.58 -19.64
CA ASP A 67 -12.03 1.43 -19.91
C ASP A 67 -12.54 2.17 -18.68
N THR A 68 -11.92 1.98 -17.51
CA THR A 68 -12.33 2.67 -16.28
C THR A 68 -12.10 4.17 -16.42
N GLN A 69 -13.18 4.93 -16.29
CA GLN A 69 -13.16 6.39 -16.31
C GLN A 69 -13.23 6.93 -14.88
N PHE A 70 -12.51 8.01 -14.65
CA PHE A 70 -12.52 8.76 -13.39
C PHE A 70 -13.09 10.15 -13.66
N GLU A 71 -13.82 10.70 -12.71
CA GLU A 71 -14.37 12.06 -12.80
C GLU A 71 -13.27 13.10 -12.91
N ALA A 72 -13.55 14.24 -13.54
CA ALA A 72 -12.55 15.30 -13.76
C ALA A 72 -11.91 15.84 -12.47
N ASN A 73 -12.66 15.82 -11.37
CA ASN A 73 -12.21 16.24 -10.03
C ASN A 73 -11.57 15.11 -9.21
N ASP A 74 -11.42 13.91 -9.78
CA ASP A 74 -10.77 12.78 -9.12
C ASP A 74 -9.25 12.84 -9.37
N HIS A 75 -8.45 12.69 -8.30
CA HIS A 75 -6.99 12.72 -8.43
C HIS A 75 -6.43 11.65 -9.38
N ARG A 76 -7.11 10.53 -9.53
CA ARG A 76 -6.77 9.47 -10.49
C ARG A 76 -6.91 9.90 -11.94
N ASN A 77 -7.56 11.03 -12.20
CA ASN A 77 -7.62 11.69 -13.50
C ASN A 77 -6.56 12.78 -13.60
N PHE A 78 -6.56 13.75 -12.68
CA PHE A 78 -5.75 14.98 -12.81
C PHE A 78 -4.33 14.91 -12.20
N ASN A 79 -3.94 13.81 -11.54
CA ASN A 79 -2.62 13.68 -10.92
C ASN A 79 -1.89 12.40 -11.32
N ARG A 80 -2.11 11.89 -12.50
CA ARG A 80 -1.48 10.63 -12.96
C ARG A 80 0.03 10.72 -13.07
N GLN A 81 0.55 11.88 -13.41
CA GLN A 81 1.98 12.15 -13.58
C GLN A 81 2.54 13.03 -12.45
N GLY A 82 1.79 13.24 -11.37
CA GLY A 82 2.22 14.09 -10.26
C GLY A 82 2.04 15.58 -10.53
N GLU A 83 1.04 15.98 -11.32
CA GLU A 83 0.82 17.37 -11.76
C GLU A 83 0.46 18.31 -10.60
N LYS A 84 -0.07 17.79 -9.51
CA LYS A 84 -0.54 18.58 -8.36
C LYS A 84 0.14 18.23 -7.05
N PHE A 85 0.51 16.96 -6.85
CA PHE A 85 1.17 16.45 -5.66
C PHE A 85 1.96 15.18 -6.00
N ASP A 86 2.69 14.60 -5.03
CA ASP A 86 3.57 13.44 -5.28
C ASP A 86 2.88 12.36 -6.11
N VAL A 87 3.56 11.90 -7.15
CA VAL A 87 3.05 10.88 -8.08
C VAL A 87 2.68 9.57 -7.36
N GLY A 88 3.35 9.26 -6.27
CA GLY A 88 3.07 8.06 -5.47
C GLY A 88 1.69 8.02 -4.82
N GLU A 89 1.03 9.16 -4.68
CA GLU A 89 -0.35 9.25 -4.20
C GLU A 89 -1.35 8.68 -5.20
N THR A 90 -0.99 8.67 -6.49
CA THR A 90 -1.84 8.16 -7.55
C THR A 90 -1.24 6.87 -8.09
N PHE A 91 -1.97 5.76 -7.92
CA PHE A 91 -1.58 4.43 -8.39
C PHE A 91 -0.18 3.98 -7.91
N ALA A 92 0.26 4.46 -6.74
CA ALA A 92 1.60 4.22 -6.18
C ALA A 92 2.76 4.74 -7.07
N GLY A 93 2.48 5.61 -8.04
CA GLY A 93 3.44 6.13 -9.01
C GLY A 93 3.75 5.18 -10.17
N VAL A 94 2.96 4.13 -10.35
CA VAL A 94 3.11 3.16 -11.44
C VAL A 94 2.24 3.59 -12.62
N ASP A 95 2.74 3.38 -13.84
CA ASP A 95 1.93 3.56 -15.05
C ASP A 95 0.66 2.71 -14.99
N TYR A 96 -0.47 3.28 -15.43
CA TYR A 96 -1.78 2.66 -15.22
C TYR A 96 -1.93 1.32 -15.96
N GLU A 97 -1.41 1.20 -17.19
CA GLU A 97 -1.53 -0.05 -17.95
C GLU A 97 -0.60 -1.12 -17.39
N VAL A 98 0.62 -0.74 -16.99
CA VAL A 98 1.55 -1.63 -16.31
C VAL A 98 0.95 -2.13 -14.99
N ALA A 99 0.35 -1.22 -14.22
CA ALA A 99 -0.30 -1.56 -12.96
C ALA A 99 -1.49 -2.52 -13.15
N LEU A 100 -2.29 -2.35 -14.20
CA LEU A 100 -3.39 -3.29 -14.52
C LEU A 100 -2.86 -4.70 -14.84
N ALA A 101 -1.77 -4.81 -15.60
CA ALA A 101 -1.14 -6.10 -15.88
C ALA A 101 -0.62 -6.75 -14.58
N ALA A 102 0.08 -6.00 -13.74
CA ALA A 102 0.56 -6.48 -12.44
C ALA A 102 -0.59 -6.88 -11.49
N VAL A 103 -1.74 -6.19 -11.54
CA VAL A 103 -2.95 -6.57 -10.79
C VAL A 103 -3.43 -7.96 -11.20
N GLU A 104 -3.41 -8.31 -12.49
CA GLU A 104 -3.81 -9.64 -12.95
C GLU A 104 -2.81 -10.73 -12.52
N GLU A 105 -1.52 -10.43 -12.52
CA GLU A 105 -0.51 -11.35 -11.97
C GLU A 105 -0.71 -11.57 -10.46
N ILE A 106 -0.96 -10.50 -9.68
CA ILE A 106 -1.26 -10.61 -8.26
C ILE A 106 -2.56 -11.39 -8.04
N ARG A 107 -3.58 -11.22 -8.91
CA ARG A 107 -4.85 -11.94 -8.81
C ARG A 107 -4.66 -13.47 -8.79
N ALA A 108 -3.68 -13.98 -9.52
CA ALA A 108 -3.36 -15.41 -9.54
C ALA A 108 -2.79 -15.93 -8.21
N LEU A 109 -2.33 -15.03 -7.33
CA LEU A 109 -1.80 -15.36 -6.00
C LEU A 109 -2.85 -15.28 -4.89
N VAL A 110 -4.04 -14.72 -5.19
CA VAL A 110 -5.10 -14.50 -4.20
C VAL A 110 -5.81 -15.80 -3.87
N PRO A 111 -5.83 -16.27 -2.61
CA PRO A 111 -6.60 -17.42 -2.20
C PRO A 111 -8.10 -17.23 -2.50
N ALA A 112 -8.81 -18.33 -2.80
CA ALA A 112 -10.22 -18.28 -3.21
C ALA A 112 -11.15 -17.67 -2.15
N GLU A 113 -10.79 -17.78 -0.88
CA GLU A 113 -11.53 -17.25 0.28
C GLU A 113 -11.27 -15.75 0.55
N MET A 114 -10.33 -15.13 -0.15
CA MET A 114 -9.97 -13.73 0.04
C MET A 114 -10.42 -12.87 -1.14
N SER A 115 -10.90 -11.66 -0.87
CA SER A 115 -10.99 -10.64 -1.89
C SER A 115 -9.59 -10.04 -2.18
N MET A 116 -9.40 -9.49 -3.38
CA MET A 116 -8.16 -8.81 -3.77
C MET A 116 -7.76 -7.72 -2.76
N SER A 117 -8.73 -6.92 -2.28
CA SER A 117 -8.47 -5.89 -1.26
C SER A 117 -8.00 -6.50 0.07
N GLN A 118 -8.60 -7.60 0.49
CA GLN A 118 -8.19 -8.30 1.71
C GLN A 118 -6.79 -8.88 1.56
N PHE A 119 -6.47 -9.48 0.43
CA PHE A 119 -5.14 -9.98 0.13
C PHE A 119 -4.09 -8.86 0.21
N ALA A 120 -4.33 -7.73 -0.47
CA ALA A 120 -3.42 -6.60 -0.46
C ALA A 120 -3.20 -6.03 0.96
N LEU A 121 -4.27 -5.91 1.75
CA LEU A 121 -4.16 -5.46 3.14
C LEU A 121 -3.47 -6.50 4.02
N ARG A 122 -3.79 -7.79 3.85
CA ARG A 122 -3.13 -8.87 4.59
C ARG A 122 -1.65 -8.93 4.25
N TRP A 123 -1.26 -8.75 2.98
CA TRP A 123 0.13 -8.67 2.55
C TRP A 123 0.91 -7.60 3.31
N ILE A 124 0.34 -6.39 3.46
CA ILE A 124 0.95 -5.32 4.26
C ILE A 124 1.16 -5.76 5.71
N LEU A 125 0.16 -6.41 6.29
CA LEU A 125 0.16 -6.86 7.69
C LEU A 125 1.07 -8.09 7.93
N MET A 126 1.66 -8.68 6.89
CA MET A 126 2.69 -9.71 7.03
C MET A 126 4.05 -9.11 7.45
N PHE A 127 4.24 -7.79 7.32
CA PHE A 127 5.45 -7.10 7.75
C PHE A 127 5.31 -6.69 9.21
N ASP A 128 6.06 -7.34 10.10
CA ASP A 128 6.01 -7.13 11.55
C ASP A 128 6.42 -5.71 12.01
N ALA A 129 7.05 -4.94 11.14
CA ALA A 129 7.36 -3.53 11.36
C ALA A 129 6.11 -2.62 11.21
N VAL A 130 5.08 -3.07 10.47
CA VAL A 130 3.88 -2.28 10.22
C VAL A 130 2.94 -2.34 11.42
N THR A 131 2.62 -1.18 11.98
CA THR A 131 1.67 -1.07 13.10
C THR A 131 0.23 -1.17 12.62
N CYS A 132 -0.12 -0.49 11.53
CA CYS A 132 -1.43 -0.58 10.90
C CYS A 132 -1.40 -0.12 9.44
N ALA A 133 -2.40 -0.56 8.66
CA ALA A 133 -2.75 0.00 7.36
C ALA A 133 -3.97 0.93 7.52
N ILE A 134 -4.02 2.02 6.76
CA ILE A 134 -5.10 3.01 6.81
C ILE A 134 -5.87 3.08 5.48
N PRO A 135 -6.65 2.04 5.13
CA PRO A 135 -7.42 2.02 3.88
C PRO A 135 -8.59 2.98 3.93
N GLY A 136 -8.84 3.69 2.82
CA GLY A 136 -10.05 4.47 2.64
C GLY A 136 -11.29 3.58 2.44
N GLY A 137 -12.46 4.10 2.81
CA GLY A 137 -13.74 3.43 2.60
C GLY A 137 -14.89 4.44 2.46
N LYS A 138 -15.70 4.30 1.40
CA LYS A 138 -16.87 5.16 1.16
C LYS A 138 -18.16 4.59 1.76
N ARG A 139 -18.17 3.31 2.16
CA ARG A 139 -19.35 2.59 2.68
C ARG A 139 -18.97 1.77 3.90
N PRO A 140 -19.86 1.62 4.89
CA PRO A 140 -19.62 0.80 6.07
C PRO A 140 -19.17 -0.64 5.72
N SER A 141 -19.76 -1.25 4.69
CA SER A 141 -19.39 -2.58 4.22
C SER A 141 -17.94 -2.69 3.72
N GLN A 142 -17.42 -1.62 3.10
CA GLN A 142 -16.01 -1.58 2.68
C GLN A 142 -15.08 -1.53 3.91
N VAL A 143 -15.43 -0.70 4.90
CA VAL A 143 -14.65 -0.60 6.14
C VAL A 143 -14.63 -1.94 6.88
N ALA A 144 -15.80 -2.58 7.03
CA ALA A 144 -15.90 -3.90 7.65
C ALA A 144 -15.07 -4.96 6.89
N ASN A 145 -15.18 -4.99 5.55
CA ASN A 145 -14.42 -5.92 4.72
C ASN A 145 -12.89 -5.67 4.81
N ASN A 146 -12.47 -4.41 4.84
CA ASN A 146 -11.06 -4.08 5.01
C ASN A 146 -10.53 -4.50 6.40
N ALA A 147 -11.33 -4.29 7.46
CA ALA A 147 -10.96 -4.68 8.82
C ALA A 147 -10.77 -6.19 8.97
N LEU A 148 -11.57 -7.01 8.27
CA LEU A 148 -11.43 -8.47 8.28
C LEU A 148 -10.04 -8.95 7.83
N ALA A 149 -9.31 -8.17 7.02
CA ALA A 149 -7.96 -8.53 6.60
C ALA A 149 -7.00 -8.81 7.78
N SER A 150 -7.23 -8.19 8.94
CA SER A 150 -6.42 -8.40 10.14
C SER A 150 -6.62 -9.79 10.78
N THR A 151 -7.75 -10.42 10.56
CA THR A 151 -8.13 -11.73 11.14
C THR A 151 -7.94 -12.90 10.19
N LEU A 152 -7.63 -12.61 8.91
CA LEU A 152 -7.38 -13.66 7.91
C LEU A 152 -6.09 -14.43 8.23
N PRO A 153 -5.98 -15.69 7.77
CA PRO A 153 -4.74 -16.46 7.89
C PRO A 153 -3.54 -15.73 7.30
N PRO A 154 -2.33 -16.01 7.78
CA PRO A 154 -1.11 -15.51 7.13
C PRO A 154 -1.05 -15.96 5.67
N LEU A 155 -0.50 -15.09 4.81
CA LEU A 155 -0.20 -15.47 3.42
C LEU A 155 0.96 -16.45 3.38
N SER A 156 0.96 -17.34 2.40
CA SER A 156 2.06 -18.29 2.20
C SER A 156 3.35 -17.59 1.77
N ALA A 157 4.47 -18.24 2.01
CA ALA A 157 5.78 -17.74 1.57
C ALA A 157 5.84 -17.57 0.03
N GLU A 158 5.17 -18.46 -0.71
CA GLU A 158 5.08 -18.40 -2.17
C GLU A 158 4.29 -17.15 -2.62
N ALA A 159 3.17 -16.84 -1.95
CA ALA A 159 2.40 -15.64 -2.25
C ALA A 159 3.21 -14.37 -1.97
N MET A 160 3.92 -14.30 -0.84
CA MET A 160 4.79 -13.18 -0.49
C MET A 160 5.92 -13.00 -1.51
N ALA A 161 6.60 -14.09 -1.89
CA ALA A 161 7.65 -14.08 -2.89
C ALA A 161 7.11 -13.73 -4.29
N GLY A 162 5.91 -14.21 -4.62
CA GLY A 162 5.23 -13.88 -5.89
C GLY A 162 4.96 -12.38 -6.02
N VAL A 163 4.42 -11.74 -4.98
CA VAL A 163 4.21 -10.29 -4.97
C VAL A 163 5.54 -9.53 -5.08
N ARG A 164 6.60 -10.04 -4.44
CA ARG A 164 7.93 -9.41 -4.56
C ARG A 164 8.46 -9.50 -5.99
N LYS A 165 8.34 -10.65 -6.64
CA LYS A 165 8.78 -10.85 -8.03
C LYS A 165 8.03 -9.97 -9.03
N ILE A 166 6.74 -9.70 -8.79
CA ILE A 166 5.94 -8.79 -9.63
C ILE A 166 6.40 -7.33 -9.46
N TYR A 167 6.88 -6.97 -8.28
CA TYR A 167 7.39 -5.63 -7.99
C TYR A 167 8.78 -5.36 -8.61
N ASP A 168 9.68 -6.35 -8.61
CA ASP A 168 11.06 -6.26 -9.12
C ASP A 168 11.10 -6.22 -10.65
#